data_d9415d675e2bf077abea5a22b854689e
#
_entry.id   d9415d675e2bf077abea5a22b854689e
#
_cell.length_a   1.000
_cell.length_b   1.000
_cell.length_c   1.000
_cell.angle_alpha   90.00
_cell.angle_beta   90.00
_cell.angle_gamma   90.00
#
_symmetry.space_group_name_H-M   'P 1'
#
loop_
_entity.id
_entity.type
_entity.pdbx_description
1 polymer ?
#
loop_
_entity_poly.entity_id
_entity_poly.type
_entity_poly.pdbx_seq_one_letter_code
_entity_poly.pdbx_strand_id
1 'polypeptide(L)'
;MGTSYERELRSVLAGEIKGVRAVTRSCSEVERAKAMRVVKRPFLVVRAPGSGSEGTGDLLALRGDMCFPIEVKTSKSERIYLSGRTMDQYNSLKSTGEKCGLLPLYAFRLKGVRGDSWRIMKVEVEGLTGKLRHLSRSIPALPLTSRGTPHLDW
;
A
#
# COMPACT_ATOMS: atom_id res chain seq x y z
N MET A 1 -13.06 12.87 1.10
CA MET A 1 -12.47 12.90 -0.25
C MET A 1 -11.05 12.41 -0.21
N GLY A 2 -10.65 11.56 -1.15
CA GLY A 2 -9.28 11.12 -1.29
C GLY A 2 -8.41 12.18 -1.95
N THR A 3 -7.10 12.11 -1.70
CA THR A 3 -6.13 12.91 -2.44
C THR A 3 -6.04 12.43 -3.89
N SER A 4 -5.43 13.24 -4.76
CA SER A 4 -5.20 12.84 -6.15
C SER A 4 -4.33 11.57 -6.24
N TYR A 5 -3.37 11.41 -5.34
CA TYR A 5 -2.51 10.22 -5.30
C TYR A 5 -3.25 8.98 -4.79
N GLU A 6 -4.15 9.12 -3.83
CA GLU A 6 -5.01 8.01 -3.42
C GLU A 6 -5.88 7.53 -4.58
N ARG A 7 -6.45 8.45 -5.36
CA ARG A 7 -7.21 8.11 -6.57
C ARG A 7 -6.34 7.44 -7.63
N GLU A 8 -5.10 7.89 -7.79
CA GLU A 8 -4.12 7.27 -8.68
C GLU A 8 -3.90 5.81 -8.30
N LEU A 9 -3.64 5.53 -7.02
CA LEU A 9 -3.44 4.16 -6.54
C LEU A 9 -4.68 3.29 -6.74
N ARG A 10 -5.86 3.82 -6.41
CA ARG A 10 -7.12 3.09 -6.63
C ARG A 10 -7.33 2.72 -8.09
N SER A 11 -7.05 3.66 -8.98
CA SER A 11 -7.17 3.45 -10.42
C SER A 11 -6.25 2.33 -10.91
N VAL A 12 -5.01 2.32 -10.44
CA VAL A 12 -4.04 1.27 -10.79
C VAL A 12 -4.47 -0.09 -10.26
N LEU A 13 -4.84 -0.17 -8.99
CA LEU A 13 -5.25 -1.42 -8.36
C LEU A 13 -6.54 -1.97 -8.97
N ALA A 14 -7.46 -1.09 -9.33
CA ALA A 14 -8.70 -1.48 -10.00
C ALA A 14 -8.50 -1.88 -11.46
N GLY A 15 -7.29 -1.80 -11.98
CA GLY A 15 -6.95 -2.24 -13.33
C GLY A 15 -7.45 -1.33 -14.43
N GLU A 16 -7.66 -0.05 -14.15
CA GLU A 16 -8.05 0.94 -15.16
C GLU A 16 -6.87 1.20 -16.10
N ILE A 17 -7.03 0.89 -17.37
CA ILE A 17 -5.97 0.98 -18.38
C ILE A 17 -5.33 2.37 -18.40
N LYS A 18 -6.14 3.42 -18.41
CA LYS A 18 -5.64 4.80 -18.44
C LYS A 18 -4.76 5.11 -17.22
N GLY A 19 -5.17 4.68 -16.03
CA GLY A 19 -4.42 4.88 -14.80
C GLY A 19 -3.11 4.12 -14.80
N VAL A 20 -3.13 2.86 -15.19
CA VAL A 20 -1.92 2.03 -15.27
C VAL A 20 -0.93 2.60 -16.28
N ARG A 21 -1.39 3.00 -17.46
CA ARG A 21 -0.53 3.61 -18.49
C ARG A 21 0.06 4.93 -18.03
N ALA A 22 -0.73 5.77 -17.37
CA ALA A 22 -0.25 7.07 -16.89
C ALA A 22 0.86 6.92 -15.85
N VAL A 23 0.68 6.04 -14.88
CA VAL A 23 1.67 5.81 -13.81
C VAL A 23 2.94 5.17 -14.38
N THR A 24 2.82 4.26 -15.33
CA THR A 24 3.96 3.49 -15.84
C THR A 24 4.68 4.11 -17.03
N ARG A 25 4.34 5.33 -17.42
CA ARG A 25 5.02 6.03 -18.54
C ARG A 25 6.53 6.12 -18.38
N SER A 26 6.99 6.34 -17.17
CA SER A 26 8.41 6.46 -16.84
C SER A 26 9.11 5.12 -16.62
N CYS A 27 8.37 4.02 -16.65
CA CYS A 27 8.91 2.68 -16.39
C CYS A 27 9.47 2.05 -17.65
N SER A 28 10.32 1.03 -17.47
CA SER A 28 10.81 0.20 -18.56
C SER A 28 9.68 -0.62 -19.19
N GLU A 29 9.91 -1.16 -20.38
CA GLU A 29 8.93 -2.04 -21.04
C GLU A 29 8.60 -3.26 -20.18
N VAL A 30 9.60 -3.84 -19.53
CA VAL A 30 9.41 -5.00 -18.64
C VAL A 30 8.52 -4.64 -17.45
N GLU A 31 8.77 -3.50 -16.84
CA GLU A 31 7.96 -3.01 -15.72
C GLU A 31 6.53 -2.70 -16.15
N ARG A 32 6.37 -2.05 -17.31
CA ARG A 32 5.03 -1.78 -17.86
C ARG A 32 4.26 -3.07 -18.14
N ALA A 33 4.92 -4.06 -18.71
CA ALA A 33 4.30 -5.36 -18.98
C ALA A 33 3.84 -6.05 -17.70
N LYS A 34 4.64 -5.99 -16.64
CA LYS A 34 4.26 -6.52 -15.32
C LYS A 34 3.07 -5.76 -14.74
N ALA A 35 3.09 -4.43 -14.82
CA ALA A 35 2.01 -3.59 -14.31
C ALA A 35 0.70 -3.85 -15.06
N MET A 36 0.75 -4.12 -16.36
CA MET A 36 -0.44 -4.40 -17.15
C MET A 36 -1.15 -5.71 -16.75
N ARG A 37 -0.50 -6.58 -15.99
CA ARG A 37 -1.16 -7.78 -15.46
C ARG A 37 -2.34 -7.46 -14.55
N VAL A 38 -2.30 -6.32 -13.85
CA VAL A 38 -3.39 -5.90 -12.98
C VAL A 38 -4.67 -5.60 -13.79
N VAL A 39 -4.54 -5.17 -15.04
CA VAL A 39 -5.70 -4.93 -15.92
C VAL A 39 -6.48 -6.22 -16.20
N LYS A 40 -5.76 -7.34 -16.34
CA LYS A 40 -6.39 -8.64 -16.58
C LYS A 40 -6.94 -9.28 -15.31
N ARG A 41 -6.36 -8.97 -14.17
CA ARG A 41 -6.77 -9.51 -12.88
C ARG A 41 -6.76 -8.42 -11.82
N PRO A 42 -7.74 -7.51 -11.87
CA PRO A 42 -7.77 -6.36 -10.99
C PRO A 42 -8.16 -6.71 -9.56
N PHE A 43 -7.91 -5.76 -8.67
CA PHE A 43 -8.46 -5.78 -7.33
C PHE A 43 -9.81 -5.09 -7.31
N LEU A 44 -10.69 -5.56 -6.44
CA LEU A 44 -11.84 -4.78 -5.99
C LEU A 44 -11.31 -3.84 -4.91
N VAL A 45 -11.42 -2.54 -5.14
CA VAL A 45 -10.88 -1.54 -4.21
C VAL A 45 -12.02 -0.80 -3.53
N VAL A 46 -12.02 -0.82 -2.21
CA VAL A 46 -13.00 -0.15 -1.38
C VAL A 46 -12.31 0.92 -0.55
N ARG A 47 -12.82 2.14 -0.60
CA ARG A 47 -12.34 3.22 0.24
C ARG A 47 -12.98 3.12 1.62
N ALA A 48 -12.15 3.04 2.66
CA ALA A 48 -12.63 3.01 4.02
C ALA A 48 -13.04 4.42 4.46
N PRO A 49 -14.20 4.58 5.11
CA PRO A 49 -14.59 5.88 5.67
C PRO A 49 -13.81 6.18 6.95
N GLY A 50 -13.69 7.45 7.28
CA GLY A 50 -13.10 7.89 8.54
C GLY A 50 -11.60 8.15 8.50
N SER A 51 -10.98 8.21 9.66
CA SER A 51 -9.60 8.65 9.84
C SER A 51 -8.56 7.53 9.82
N GLY A 52 -8.94 6.29 9.51
CA GLY A 52 -8.03 5.15 9.47
C GLY A 52 -7.62 4.62 10.84
N SER A 53 -8.20 5.09 11.94
CA SER A 53 -7.91 4.61 13.28
C SER A 53 -8.48 3.22 13.57
N GLU A 54 -9.36 2.73 12.69
CA GLU A 54 -10.09 1.47 12.85
C GLU A 54 -9.28 0.23 12.42
N GLY A 55 -8.03 0.40 12.00
CA GLY A 55 -7.20 -0.71 11.55
C GLY A 55 -7.49 -1.21 10.14
N THR A 56 -8.28 -0.46 9.36
CA THR A 56 -8.57 -0.77 7.95
C THR A 56 -7.66 -0.04 6.97
N GLY A 57 -6.98 1.03 7.41
CA GLY A 57 -6.27 1.93 6.53
C GLY A 57 -7.23 2.79 5.72
N ASP A 58 -6.74 3.36 4.64
CA ASP A 58 -7.53 4.21 3.74
C ASP A 58 -8.30 3.39 2.71
N LEU A 59 -7.76 2.27 2.30
CA LEU A 59 -8.31 1.41 1.25
C LEU A 59 -8.30 -0.05 1.67
N LEU A 60 -9.25 -0.81 1.14
CA LEU A 60 -9.19 -2.26 1.15
C LEU A 60 -9.09 -2.74 -0.30
N ALA A 61 -8.08 -3.54 -0.60
CA ALA A 61 -7.91 -4.16 -1.91
C ALA A 61 -8.16 -5.65 -1.78
N LEU A 62 -9.15 -6.14 -2.52
CA LEU A 62 -9.59 -7.53 -2.46
C LEU A 62 -9.43 -8.19 -3.82
N ARG A 63 -8.91 -9.40 -3.82
CA ARG A 63 -8.82 -10.23 -5.01
C ARG A 63 -8.82 -11.71 -4.62
N GLY A 64 -9.84 -12.43 -5.06
CA GLY A 64 -10.01 -13.83 -4.66
C GLY A 64 -10.19 -13.95 -3.14
N ASP A 65 -9.37 -14.75 -2.52
CA ASP A 65 -9.36 -14.97 -1.07
C ASP A 65 -8.40 -14.04 -0.30
N MET A 66 -7.84 -13.04 -0.99
CA MET A 66 -6.88 -12.11 -0.40
C MET A 66 -7.50 -10.75 -0.16
N CYS A 67 -7.20 -10.16 1.00
CA CYS A 67 -7.57 -8.79 1.32
C CYS A 67 -6.35 -8.06 1.90
N PHE A 68 -6.11 -6.86 1.38
CA PHE A 68 -5.01 -6.00 1.83
C PHE A 68 -5.58 -4.69 2.36
N PRO A 69 -5.58 -4.48 3.68
CA PRO A 69 -5.78 -3.13 4.23
C PRO A 69 -4.57 -2.26 3.85
N ILE A 70 -4.81 -1.10 3.27
CA ILE A 70 -3.75 -0.21 2.75
C ILE A 70 -3.84 1.17 3.38
N GLU A 71 -2.77 1.60 4.01
CA GLU A 71 -2.60 2.99 4.46
C GLU A 71 -1.81 3.75 3.42
N VAL A 72 -2.36 4.84 2.90
CA VAL A 72 -1.73 5.67 1.87
C VAL A 72 -1.06 6.87 2.52
N LYS A 73 0.23 7.04 2.24
CA LYS A 73 1.01 8.18 2.72
C LYS A 73 1.67 8.87 1.54
N THR A 74 1.70 10.20 1.59
CA THR A 74 2.35 11.02 0.57
C THR A 74 3.24 12.06 1.22
N SER A 75 4.34 12.41 0.56
CA SER A 75 5.26 13.43 1.06
C SER A 75 6.03 14.07 -0.09
N LYS A 76 6.43 15.32 0.09
CA LYS A 76 7.38 16.02 -0.79
C LYS A 76 8.81 15.74 -0.40
N SER A 77 9.03 15.26 0.83
CA SER A 77 10.36 14.96 1.38
C SER A 77 10.78 13.55 1.02
N GLU A 78 12.06 13.37 0.73
CA GLU A 78 12.65 12.05 0.52
C GLU A 78 12.73 11.22 1.79
N ARG A 79 12.58 11.86 2.95
CA ARG A 79 12.63 11.19 4.26
C ARG A 79 11.36 11.49 5.02
N ILE A 80 10.69 10.45 5.46
CA ILE A 80 9.45 10.53 6.22
C ILE A 80 9.64 9.80 7.55
N TYR A 81 9.37 10.51 8.64
CA TYR A 81 9.24 9.89 9.95
C TYR A 81 7.77 9.93 10.36
N LEU A 82 7.25 8.78 10.71
CA LEU A 82 5.86 8.62 11.11
C LEU A 82 5.84 8.47 12.62
N SER A 83 5.39 9.49 13.34
CA SER A 83 5.39 9.51 14.80
C SER A 83 4.01 9.80 15.40
N GLY A 84 3.85 9.56 16.68
CA GLY A 84 2.61 9.82 17.40
C GLY A 84 1.43 9.02 16.88
N ARG A 85 0.43 9.71 16.32
CA ARG A 85 -0.79 9.10 15.77
C ARG A 85 -0.47 8.01 14.74
N THR A 86 0.59 8.15 14.00
CA THR A 86 0.97 7.16 12.97
C THR A 86 1.39 5.83 13.59
N MET A 87 2.00 5.87 14.77
CA MET A 87 2.32 4.64 15.49
C MET A 87 1.06 3.89 15.90
N ASP A 88 0.02 4.61 16.33
CA ASP A 88 -1.27 4.01 16.65
C ASP A 88 -1.91 3.38 15.42
N GLN A 89 -1.82 4.05 14.26
CA GLN A 89 -2.30 3.50 12.98
C GLN A 89 -1.55 2.23 12.63
N TYR A 90 -0.23 2.22 12.77
CA TYR A 90 0.60 1.04 12.51
C TYR A 90 0.18 -0.14 13.41
N ASN A 91 0.03 0.09 14.70
CA ASN A 91 -0.36 -0.94 15.65
C ASN A 91 -1.77 -1.47 15.38
N SER A 92 -2.69 -0.59 14.96
CA SER A 92 -4.06 -0.97 14.60
C SER A 92 -4.08 -1.86 13.36
N LEU A 93 -3.29 -1.53 12.34
CA LEU A 93 -3.15 -2.35 11.14
C LEU A 93 -2.53 -3.70 11.46
N LYS A 94 -1.49 -3.73 12.27
CA LYS A 94 -0.85 -4.96 12.72
C LYS A 94 -1.85 -5.86 13.44
N SER A 95 -2.62 -5.30 14.35
CA SER A 95 -3.66 -6.02 15.09
C SER A 95 -4.71 -6.60 14.14
N THR A 96 -5.18 -5.82 13.16
CA THR A 96 -6.13 -6.29 12.15
C THR A 96 -5.56 -7.46 11.36
N GLY A 97 -4.32 -7.35 10.92
CA GLY A 97 -3.66 -8.41 10.16
C GLY A 97 -3.56 -9.71 10.95
N GLU A 98 -3.17 -9.63 12.19
CA GLU A 98 -3.00 -10.80 13.06
C GLU A 98 -4.32 -11.44 13.48
N LYS A 99 -5.34 -10.62 13.76
CA LYS A 99 -6.66 -11.12 14.15
C LYS A 99 -7.45 -11.70 12.97
N CYS A 100 -7.33 -11.08 11.82
CA CYS A 100 -8.17 -11.42 10.66
C CYS A 100 -7.44 -12.28 9.60
N GLY A 101 -6.14 -12.53 9.78
CA GLY A 101 -5.35 -13.26 8.80
C GLY A 101 -5.13 -12.49 7.51
N LEU A 102 -4.92 -11.19 7.61
CA LEU A 102 -4.73 -10.29 6.48
C LEU A 102 -3.30 -9.74 6.45
N LEU A 103 -2.87 -9.25 5.30
CA LEU A 103 -1.57 -8.60 5.13
C LEU A 103 -1.77 -7.10 4.93
N PRO A 104 -1.61 -6.28 5.99
CA PRO A 104 -1.71 -4.83 5.83
C PRO A 104 -0.48 -4.26 5.12
N LEU A 105 -0.72 -3.24 4.31
CA LEU A 105 0.30 -2.58 3.51
C LEU A 105 0.31 -1.08 3.75
N TYR A 106 1.50 -0.49 3.60
CA TYR A 106 1.68 0.94 3.42
C TYR A 106 2.03 1.22 1.98
N ALA A 107 1.36 2.20 1.40
CA ALA A 107 1.66 2.69 0.06
C ALA A 107 2.14 4.15 0.18
N PHE A 108 3.41 4.37 -0.12
CA PHE A 108 4.04 5.70 -0.05
C PHE A 108 4.24 6.26 -1.44
N ARG A 109 3.86 7.53 -1.62
CA ARG A 109 4.01 8.26 -2.88
C ARG A 109 4.85 9.51 -2.65
N LEU A 110 5.94 9.65 -3.39
CA LEU A 110 6.69 10.90 -3.41
C LEU A 110 5.94 11.91 -4.30
N LYS A 111 5.57 13.05 -3.73
CA LYS A 111 4.85 14.11 -4.45
C LYS A 111 5.75 14.82 -5.45
N GLY A 112 5.14 15.28 -6.55
CA GLY A 112 5.84 16.09 -7.55
C GLY A 112 6.66 15.29 -8.55
N VAL A 113 6.70 13.97 -8.45
CA VAL A 113 7.37 13.09 -9.41
C VAL A 113 6.34 12.61 -10.44
N ARG A 114 6.63 12.82 -11.70
CA ARG A 114 5.79 12.26 -12.77
C ARG A 114 6.05 10.76 -12.88
N GLY A 115 4.96 10.01 -13.10
CA GLY A 115 5.03 8.58 -13.22
C GLY A 115 5.07 7.89 -11.87
N ASP A 116 5.68 6.71 -11.83
CA ASP A 116 5.67 5.86 -10.65
C ASP A 116 6.73 6.29 -9.63
N SER A 117 6.27 6.71 -8.47
CA SER A 117 7.13 6.87 -7.29
C SER A 117 6.53 6.15 -6.09
N TRP A 118 5.67 5.17 -6.34
CA TRP A 118 5.06 4.37 -5.30
C TRP A 118 6.05 3.38 -4.69
N ARG A 119 5.99 3.26 -3.38
CA ARG A 119 6.71 2.23 -2.62
C ARG A 119 5.71 1.51 -1.74
N ILE A 120 5.61 0.21 -1.93
CA ILE A 120 4.69 -0.65 -1.18
C ILE A 120 5.50 -1.43 -0.17
N MET A 121 5.10 -1.33 1.09
CA MET A 121 5.77 -2.04 2.19
C MET A 121 4.73 -2.69 3.09
N LYS A 122 5.09 -3.85 3.63
CA LYS A 122 4.18 -4.57 4.51
C LYS A 122 4.34 -4.15 5.96
N VAL A 123 3.25 -4.30 6.70
CA VAL A 123 3.28 -4.36 8.15
C VAL A 123 3.62 -5.79 8.52
N GLU A 124 4.67 -6.00 9.32
CA GLU A 124 5.04 -7.34 9.77
C GLU A 124 3.95 -7.90 10.68
N VAL A 125 3.36 -8.99 10.27
CA VAL A 125 2.32 -9.69 11.04
C VAL A 125 2.67 -11.17 11.14
N GLU A 126 2.30 -11.78 12.24
CA GLU A 126 2.50 -13.21 12.48
C GLU A 126 1.24 -13.99 12.08
N GLY A 127 1.43 -15.28 11.82
CA GLY A 127 0.32 -16.21 11.61
C GLY A 127 -0.25 -16.22 10.20
N LEU A 128 0.39 -15.56 9.23
CA LEU A 128 -0.05 -15.65 7.82
C LEU A 128 0.15 -17.07 7.28
N THR A 129 -0.82 -17.53 6.48
CA THR A 129 -0.79 -18.83 5.84
C THR A 129 -1.04 -18.75 4.35
N GLY A 130 -0.74 -19.82 3.62
CA GLY A 130 -1.08 -19.95 2.20
C GLY A 130 -0.45 -18.89 1.31
N LYS A 131 -1.24 -18.37 0.40
CA LYS A 131 -0.81 -17.38 -0.60
C LYS A 131 -0.31 -16.08 0.02
N LEU A 132 -0.95 -15.60 1.08
CA LEU A 132 -0.53 -14.37 1.75
C LEU A 132 0.84 -14.54 2.42
N ARG A 133 1.10 -15.69 3.03
CA ARG A 133 2.41 -15.97 3.60
C ARG A 133 3.49 -15.97 2.52
N HIS A 134 3.21 -16.60 1.39
CA HIS A 134 4.13 -16.63 0.26
C HIS A 134 4.37 -15.21 -0.30
N LEU A 135 3.31 -14.47 -0.54
CA LEU A 135 3.38 -13.11 -1.07
C LEU A 135 4.12 -12.15 -0.12
N SER A 136 3.92 -12.29 1.18
CA SER A 136 4.57 -11.43 2.17
C SER A 136 6.09 -11.49 2.12
N ARG A 137 6.65 -12.59 1.67
CA ARG A 137 8.11 -12.75 1.54
C ARG A 137 8.71 -11.87 0.45
N SER A 138 7.92 -11.51 -0.56
CA SER A 138 8.37 -10.67 -1.67
C SER A 138 8.14 -9.18 -1.44
N ILE A 139 7.42 -8.81 -0.40
CA ILE A 139 7.11 -7.42 -0.07
C ILE A 139 8.03 -6.97 1.06
N PRO A 140 8.80 -5.87 0.87
CA PRO A 140 9.68 -5.38 1.93
C PRO A 140 8.88 -4.88 3.13
N ALA A 141 9.43 -5.05 4.32
CA ALA A 141 8.82 -4.56 5.54
C ALA A 141 9.03 -3.05 5.68
N LEU A 142 8.03 -2.37 6.22
CA LEU A 142 8.17 -0.96 6.59
C LEU A 142 9.26 -0.84 7.67
N PRO A 143 10.33 -0.07 7.42
CA PRO A 143 11.40 0.09 8.41
C PRO A 143 10.92 0.77 9.69
N LEU A 144 11.48 0.38 10.81
CA LEU A 144 11.23 1.00 12.10
C LEU A 144 12.54 1.55 12.67
N THR A 145 12.47 2.70 13.33
CA THR A 145 13.61 3.24 14.08
C THR A 145 13.88 2.37 15.30
N SER A 146 15.00 2.61 15.98
CA SER A 146 15.33 1.94 17.24
C SER A 146 14.26 2.15 18.33
N ARG A 147 13.45 3.21 18.21
CA ARG A 147 12.33 3.51 19.11
C ARG A 147 11.01 2.90 18.63
N GLY A 148 11.03 2.11 17.56
CA GLY A 148 9.83 1.51 17.00
C GLY A 148 8.98 2.43 16.15
N THR A 149 9.48 3.61 15.77
CA THR A 149 8.73 4.54 14.92
C THR A 149 8.92 4.19 13.45
N PRO A 150 7.84 4.01 12.68
CA PRO A 150 7.95 3.78 11.24
C PRO A 150 8.64 4.94 10.53
N HIS A 151 9.47 4.63 9.55
CA HIS A 151 10.13 5.66 8.75
C HIS A 151 10.35 5.19 7.32
N LEU A 152 10.66 6.13 6.43
CA LEU A 152 10.95 5.87 5.04
C LEU A 152 12.01 6.86 4.53
N ASP A 153 13.03 6.32 3.90
CA ASP A 153 13.99 7.08 3.08
C ASP A 153 13.73 6.74 1.62
N TRP A 154 13.53 7.78 0.80
CA TRP A 154 13.33 7.65 -0.63
C TRP A 154 14.65 7.48 -1.38
#